data_117535916579556b43a94a0d2a3bd48f
#
_entry.id   117535916579556b43a94a0d2a3bd48f
#
_cell.length_a   1.000
_cell.length_b   1.000
_cell.length_c   1.000
_cell.angle_alpha   90.00
_cell.angle_beta   90.00
_cell.angle_gamma   90.00
#
_symmetry.space_group_name_H-M   'P 1'
#
loop_
_entity.id
_entity.type
_entity.pdbx_description
1 polymer ?
#
loop_
_entity_poly.entity_id
_entity_poly.type
_entity_poly.pdbx_seq_one_letter_code
_entity_poly.pdbx_strand_id
1 'polypeptide(L)'
;CLGALIGFIMIISGIPPFWHFTLIALLISLIVIGGRRYLQEDVEAEAEAKQATADAGETKKNNEAPALLSFVRKPEMLLIQLGIVGLFALVVESAMFDWSGLYFESVVQAPKSLQIGFLVFMVMMTTGRFLTNWAYGLMGKQRVLQLAGFFIFAGFFITSLLGGLFESMALKVTINSLGFMLVGLGISCMVPTIYSLVGAKSKTPVSIALTILSSISFIGSLVAPLLIGSISQVFNMKYAYMVVGLLGLCIWMMTTFCKAFKTE
;
A
#
# COMPACT_ATOMS: atom_id res chain seq x y z
N CYS A 1 -4.44 -11.12 -3.94
CA CYS A 1 -4.62 -12.34 -3.13
C CYS A 1 -4.52 -13.62 -3.96
N LEU A 2 -5.37 -13.80 -4.99
CA LEU A 2 -5.34 -14.99 -5.86
C LEU A 2 -3.97 -15.23 -6.48
N GLY A 3 -3.31 -14.21 -7.02
CA GLY A 3 -1.97 -14.33 -7.60
C GLY A 3 -0.92 -14.77 -6.58
N ALA A 4 -0.97 -14.23 -5.36
CA ALA A 4 -0.06 -14.63 -4.29
C ALA A 4 -0.29 -16.09 -3.85
N LEU A 5 -1.56 -16.52 -3.78
CA LEU A 5 -1.90 -17.91 -3.46
C LEU A 5 -1.40 -18.88 -4.55
N ILE A 6 -1.64 -18.55 -5.81
CA ILE A 6 -1.16 -19.35 -6.95
C ILE A 6 0.36 -19.42 -6.94
N GLY A 7 1.06 -18.29 -6.76
CA GLY A 7 2.51 -18.24 -6.66
C GLY A 7 3.05 -19.09 -5.52
N PHE A 8 2.43 -19.03 -4.35
CA PHE A 8 2.81 -19.84 -3.19
C PHE A 8 2.63 -21.35 -3.44
N ILE A 9 1.50 -21.77 -4.03
CA ILE A 9 1.25 -23.17 -4.40
C ILE A 9 2.30 -23.65 -5.42
N MET A 10 2.63 -22.84 -6.43
CA MET A 10 3.60 -23.22 -7.44
C MET A 10 5.03 -23.34 -6.87
N ILE A 11 5.40 -22.48 -5.93
CA ILE A 11 6.70 -22.57 -5.23
C ILE A 11 6.78 -23.88 -4.44
N ILE A 12 5.75 -24.24 -3.69
CA ILE A 12 5.71 -25.49 -2.91
C ILE A 12 5.72 -26.71 -3.83
N SER A 13 5.05 -26.63 -4.98
CA SER A 13 4.99 -27.70 -5.97
C SER A 13 6.28 -27.84 -6.80
N GLY A 14 7.28 -26.97 -6.60
CA GLY A 14 8.54 -27.00 -7.31
C GLY A 14 8.44 -26.67 -8.81
N ILE A 15 7.35 -26.02 -9.22
CA ILE A 15 7.13 -25.63 -10.62
C ILE A 15 8.06 -24.46 -10.97
N PRO A 16 8.83 -24.55 -12.07
CA PRO A 16 9.71 -23.47 -12.49
C PRO A 16 8.96 -22.16 -12.74
N PRO A 17 9.52 -21.00 -12.40
CA PRO A 17 8.89 -19.69 -12.59
C PRO A 17 8.42 -19.42 -14.02
N PHE A 18 9.11 -19.99 -15.01
CA PHE A 18 8.75 -19.87 -16.42
C PHE A 18 7.30 -20.32 -16.70
N TRP A 19 6.90 -21.49 -16.21
CA TRP A 19 5.55 -22.02 -16.41
C TRP A 19 4.49 -21.19 -15.69
N HIS A 20 4.84 -20.63 -14.52
CA HIS A 20 3.96 -19.74 -13.78
C HIS A 20 3.66 -18.47 -14.58
N PHE A 21 4.70 -17.79 -15.08
CA PHE A 21 4.52 -16.58 -15.89
C PHE A 21 3.82 -16.87 -17.22
N THR A 22 4.10 -18.01 -17.87
CA THR A 22 3.42 -18.42 -19.11
C THR A 22 1.91 -18.61 -18.86
N LEU A 23 1.52 -19.29 -17.77
CA LEU A 23 0.13 -19.52 -17.43
C LEU A 23 -0.60 -18.21 -17.13
N ILE A 24 0.01 -17.31 -16.37
CA ILE A 24 -0.56 -15.98 -16.09
C ILE A 24 -0.70 -15.17 -17.39
N ALA A 25 0.31 -15.15 -18.25
CA ALA A 25 0.27 -14.43 -19.51
C ALA A 25 -0.84 -14.96 -20.43
N LEU A 26 -1.04 -16.28 -20.48
CA LEU A 26 -2.09 -16.95 -21.23
C LEU A 26 -3.48 -16.56 -20.68
N LEU A 27 -3.63 -16.57 -19.37
CA LEU A 27 -4.90 -16.22 -18.70
C LEU A 27 -5.26 -14.74 -18.90
N ILE A 28 -4.29 -13.84 -18.78
CA ILE A 28 -4.49 -12.41 -19.07
C ILE A 28 -4.86 -12.21 -20.56
N SER A 29 -4.15 -12.89 -21.48
CA SER A 29 -4.44 -12.80 -22.91
C SER A 29 -5.85 -13.28 -23.23
N LEU A 30 -6.30 -14.37 -22.61
CA LEU A 30 -7.67 -14.88 -22.75
C LEU A 30 -8.73 -13.89 -22.23
N ILE A 31 -8.47 -13.27 -21.09
CA ILE A 31 -9.38 -12.26 -20.50
C ILE A 31 -9.45 -11.03 -21.42
N VAL A 32 -8.31 -10.56 -21.93
CA VAL A 32 -8.25 -9.39 -22.83
C VAL A 32 -8.95 -9.69 -24.16
N ILE A 33 -8.70 -10.87 -24.77
CA ILE A 33 -9.35 -11.27 -26.04
C ILE A 33 -10.87 -11.46 -25.82
N GLY A 34 -11.27 -12.13 -24.75
CA GLY A 34 -12.69 -12.36 -24.42
C GLY A 34 -13.43 -11.08 -24.04
N GLY A 35 -12.75 -10.14 -23.36
CA GLY A 35 -13.30 -8.84 -22.97
C GLY A 35 -13.23 -7.76 -24.06
N ARG A 36 -12.61 -8.03 -25.22
CA ARG A 36 -12.36 -7.05 -26.27
C ARG A 36 -13.63 -6.34 -26.75
N ARG A 37 -14.74 -7.04 -26.83
CA ARG A 37 -16.03 -6.45 -27.25
C ARG A 37 -16.55 -5.44 -26.23
N TYR A 38 -16.50 -5.78 -24.93
CA TYR A 38 -16.92 -4.87 -23.86
C TYR A 38 -16.00 -3.66 -23.73
N LEU A 39 -14.68 -3.86 -23.91
CA LEU A 39 -13.69 -2.76 -23.89
C LEU A 39 -13.83 -1.82 -25.10
N GLN A 40 -14.29 -2.28 -26.27
CA GLN A 40 -14.53 -1.43 -27.43
C GLN A 40 -15.75 -0.53 -27.24
N GLU A 41 -16.84 -1.05 -26.69
CA GLU A 41 -18.05 -0.25 -26.39
C GLU A 41 -17.74 0.85 -25.35
N ASP A 42 -16.95 0.53 -24.28
CA ASP A 42 -16.55 1.51 -23.27
C ASP A 42 -15.57 2.56 -23.83
N VAL A 43 -14.64 2.17 -24.71
CA VAL A 43 -13.68 3.07 -25.35
C VAL A 43 -14.37 4.00 -26.35
N GLU A 44 -15.36 3.53 -27.11
CA GLU A 44 -16.16 4.36 -28.01
C GLU A 44 -17.03 5.34 -27.22
N ALA A 45 -17.68 4.91 -26.13
CA ALA A 45 -18.44 5.78 -25.25
C ALA A 45 -17.54 6.81 -24.52
N GLU A 46 -16.34 6.42 -24.10
CA GLU A 46 -15.35 7.37 -23.55
C GLU A 46 -14.76 8.30 -24.61
N ALA A 47 -14.60 7.84 -25.85
CA ALA A 47 -14.12 8.67 -26.96
C ALA A 47 -15.18 9.70 -27.35
N GLU A 48 -16.45 9.32 -27.39
CA GLU A 48 -17.57 10.25 -27.62
C GLU A 48 -17.72 11.24 -26.46
N ALA A 49 -17.60 10.78 -25.20
CA ALA A 49 -17.59 11.66 -24.04
C ALA A 49 -16.36 12.60 -24.02
N LYS A 50 -15.20 12.12 -24.48
CA LYS A 50 -13.99 12.95 -24.64
C LYS A 50 -14.07 13.92 -25.80
N GLN A 51 -14.72 13.57 -26.91
CA GLN A 51 -15.00 14.52 -27.99
C GLN A 51 -16.02 15.58 -27.59
N ALA A 52 -17.08 15.21 -26.87
CA ALA A 52 -18.03 16.17 -26.32
C ALA A 52 -17.40 17.08 -25.23
N THR A 53 -16.35 16.59 -24.53
CA THR A 53 -15.57 17.38 -23.58
C THR A 53 -14.35 18.06 -24.21
N ALA A 54 -13.90 17.68 -25.41
CA ALA A 54 -12.79 18.34 -26.11
C ALA A 54 -13.22 19.71 -26.68
N ASP A 55 -14.46 19.86 -27.10
CA ASP A 55 -15.04 21.17 -27.46
C ASP A 55 -15.22 22.09 -26.21
N ALA A 56 -15.28 21.48 -24.99
CA ALA A 56 -15.23 22.20 -23.71
C ALA A 56 -13.82 22.21 -23.09
N GLY A 57 -12.87 21.48 -23.66
CA GLY A 57 -11.58 21.10 -23.02
C GLY A 57 -10.37 21.91 -23.44
N GLU A 58 -10.47 22.77 -24.50
CA GLU A 58 -9.38 23.71 -24.78
C GLU A 58 -9.16 24.73 -23.64
N THR A 59 -10.21 24.98 -22.86
CA THR A 59 -10.12 25.85 -21.67
C THR A 59 -9.51 25.16 -20.43
N LYS A 60 -9.50 23.80 -20.35
CA LYS A 60 -9.00 23.09 -19.18
C LYS A 60 -7.50 22.78 -19.24
N LYS A 61 -6.95 22.50 -20.41
CA LYS A 61 -5.53 22.18 -20.57
C LYS A 61 -4.61 23.37 -20.30
N ASN A 62 -5.11 24.59 -20.56
CA ASN A 62 -4.37 25.83 -20.29
C ASN A 62 -4.33 26.21 -18.79
N ASN A 63 -5.13 25.55 -17.92
CA ASN A 63 -5.19 25.85 -16.50
C ASN A 63 -4.38 24.88 -15.61
N GLU A 64 -3.86 23.78 -16.14
CA GLU A 64 -3.10 22.80 -15.34
C GLU A 64 -1.67 23.25 -15.05
N ALA A 65 -0.97 23.81 -16.03
CA ALA A 65 0.37 24.33 -15.86
C ALA A 65 0.45 25.50 -14.87
N PRO A 66 -0.44 26.52 -14.91
CA PRO A 66 -0.46 27.56 -13.90
C PRO A 66 -0.88 27.07 -12.50
N ALA A 67 -1.72 26.02 -12.41
CA ALA A 67 -2.12 25.46 -11.13
C ALA A 67 -0.97 24.68 -10.45
N LEU A 68 -0.16 23.96 -11.23
CA LEU A 68 1.03 23.25 -10.74
C LEU A 68 2.11 24.25 -10.30
N LEU A 69 2.33 25.32 -11.06
CA LEU A 69 3.20 26.45 -10.68
C LEU A 69 2.69 27.17 -9.43
N SER A 70 1.38 27.33 -9.28
CA SER A 70 0.78 27.94 -8.08
C SER A 70 0.97 27.10 -6.83
N PHE A 71 0.95 25.77 -6.97
CA PHE A 71 1.27 24.85 -5.86
C PHE A 71 2.73 24.97 -5.42
N VAL A 72 3.67 25.00 -6.38
CA VAL A 72 5.09 25.18 -6.06
C VAL A 72 5.33 26.51 -5.35
N ARG A 73 4.60 27.56 -5.72
CA ARG A 73 4.72 28.89 -5.12
C ARG A 73 4.00 29.04 -3.77
N LYS A 74 2.87 28.35 -3.58
CA LYS A 74 2.09 28.31 -2.33
C LYS A 74 1.56 26.88 -2.10
N PRO A 75 2.36 25.99 -1.51
CA PRO A 75 1.97 24.61 -1.33
C PRO A 75 0.78 24.51 -0.37
N GLU A 76 -0.21 23.73 -0.76
CA GLU A 76 -1.34 23.40 0.10
C GLU A 76 -0.85 22.41 1.19
N MET A 77 -0.83 22.87 2.45
CA MET A 77 -0.31 22.09 3.58
C MET A 77 -1.06 20.75 3.74
N LEU A 78 -2.33 20.71 3.36
CA LEU A 78 -3.12 19.49 3.32
C LEU A 78 -2.47 18.41 2.44
N LEU A 79 -2.09 18.76 1.20
CA LEU A 79 -1.51 17.82 0.24
C LEU A 79 -0.15 17.32 0.70
N ILE A 80 0.66 18.19 1.33
CA ILE A 80 1.95 17.80 1.89
C ILE A 80 1.75 16.80 3.04
N GLN A 81 0.85 17.08 3.98
CA GLN A 81 0.59 16.20 5.12
C GLN A 81 0.04 14.84 4.69
N LEU A 82 -0.92 14.82 3.76
CA LEU A 82 -1.46 13.59 3.18
C LEU A 82 -0.40 12.84 2.37
N GLY A 83 0.45 13.57 1.62
CA GLY A 83 1.55 13.01 0.86
C GLY A 83 2.61 12.34 1.74
N ILE A 84 2.97 12.95 2.88
CA ILE A 84 3.92 12.35 3.84
C ILE A 84 3.34 11.07 4.46
N VAL A 85 2.05 11.08 4.83
CA VAL A 85 1.39 9.85 5.32
C VAL A 85 1.36 8.79 4.23
N GLY A 86 1.08 9.17 2.97
CA GLY A 86 1.15 8.28 1.81
C GLY A 86 2.56 7.73 1.57
N LEU A 87 3.59 8.57 1.71
CA LEU A 87 4.99 8.16 1.61
C LEU A 87 5.31 7.08 2.66
N PHE A 88 4.99 7.32 3.93
CA PHE A 88 5.20 6.32 4.99
C PHE A 88 4.42 5.03 4.74
N ALA A 89 3.18 5.13 4.27
CA ALA A 89 2.37 3.98 3.92
C ALA A 89 3.02 3.15 2.80
N LEU A 90 3.53 3.79 1.74
CA LEU A 90 4.19 3.08 0.64
C LEU A 90 5.56 2.50 1.04
N VAL A 91 6.30 3.12 1.98
CA VAL A 91 7.50 2.48 2.57
C VAL A 91 7.11 1.18 3.27
N VAL A 92 6.07 1.21 4.10
CA VAL A 92 5.58 0.02 4.83
C VAL A 92 5.09 -1.05 3.85
N GLU A 93 4.32 -0.66 2.84
CA GLU A 93 3.79 -1.58 1.82
C GLU A 93 4.93 -2.26 1.05
N SER A 94 5.90 -1.50 0.53
CA SER A 94 7.08 -2.04 -0.15
C SER A 94 7.93 -2.93 0.76
N ALA A 95 8.09 -2.55 2.04
CA ALA A 95 8.78 -3.39 3.02
C ALA A 95 8.17 -4.78 3.14
N MET A 96 6.83 -4.85 3.13
CA MET A 96 6.13 -6.12 3.22
C MET A 96 6.15 -6.90 1.92
N PHE A 97 6.05 -6.23 0.76
CA PHE A 97 6.09 -6.90 -0.54
C PHE A 97 7.46 -7.50 -0.84
N ASP A 98 8.53 -6.74 -0.63
CA ASP A 98 9.85 -7.10 -1.11
C ASP A 98 10.65 -7.91 -0.09
N TRP A 99 10.42 -7.70 1.21
CA TRP A 99 11.30 -8.20 2.26
C TRP A 99 10.65 -9.18 3.23
N SER A 100 9.33 -9.39 3.17
CA SER A 100 8.63 -10.29 4.10
C SER A 100 9.11 -11.75 4.00
N GLY A 101 9.40 -12.23 2.80
CA GLY A 101 9.98 -13.55 2.57
C GLY A 101 11.36 -13.69 3.20
N LEU A 102 12.23 -12.71 2.94
CA LEU A 102 13.58 -12.67 3.49
C LEU A 102 13.58 -12.56 5.02
N TYR A 103 12.61 -11.85 5.60
CA TYR A 103 12.42 -11.79 7.04
C TYR A 103 12.11 -13.18 7.64
N PHE A 104 11.21 -13.92 7.01
CA PHE A 104 10.88 -15.29 7.44
C PHE A 104 12.05 -16.26 7.29
N GLU A 105 12.89 -16.08 6.29
CA GLU A 105 14.09 -16.87 6.08
C GLU A 105 15.20 -16.52 7.09
N SER A 106 15.54 -15.24 7.23
CA SER A 106 16.72 -14.80 7.97
C SER A 106 16.48 -14.62 9.48
N VAL A 107 15.30 -14.16 9.89
CA VAL A 107 14.98 -13.87 11.32
C VAL A 107 14.18 -14.99 11.96
N VAL A 108 13.11 -15.45 11.30
CA VAL A 108 12.27 -16.53 11.81
C VAL A 108 12.95 -17.89 11.62
N GLN A 109 13.83 -18.00 10.61
CA GLN A 109 14.51 -19.23 10.21
C GLN A 109 13.51 -20.35 9.82
N ALA A 110 12.38 -19.95 9.25
CA ALA A 110 11.32 -20.86 8.87
C ALA A 110 11.72 -21.66 7.62
N PRO A 111 11.45 -22.98 7.58
CA PRO A 111 11.62 -23.77 6.36
C PRO A 111 10.74 -23.22 5.24
N LYS A 112 11.11 -23.45 3.98
CA LYS A 112 10.43 -22.88 2.80
C LYS A 112 8.90 -23.07 2.80
N SER A 113 8.43 -24.21 3.30
CA SER A 113 7.01 -24.52 3.42
C SER A 113 6.26 -23.67 4.46
N LEU A 114 6.97 -23.04 5.40
CA LEU A 114 6.44 -22.20 6.47
C LEU A 114 6.74 -20.70 6.29
N GLN A 115 7.32 -20.31 5.15
CA GLN A 115 7.55 -18.90 4.80
C GLN A 115 6.26 -18.23 4.30
N ILE A 116 5.22 -18.29 5.13
CA ILE A 116 3.86 -17.82 4.82
C ILE A 116 3.65 -16.31 5.05
N GLY A 117 4.68 -15.59 5.50
CA GLY A 117 4.56 -14.19 5.93
C GLY A 117 3.94 -13.29 4.86
N PHE A 118 4.43 -13.37 3.64
CA PHE A 118 3.87 -12.61 2.50
C PHE A 118 2.39 -12.95 2.24
N LEU A 119 2.05 -14.25 2.25
CA LEU A 119 0.69 -14.72 2.00
C LEU A 119 -0.28 -14.18 3.06
N VAL A 120 0.10 -14.31 4.32
CA VAL A 120 -0.71 -13.86 5.46
C VAL A 120 -0.94 -12.34 5.40
N PHE A 121 0.11 -11.57 5.11
CA PHE A 121 0.01 -10.13 4.89
C PHE A 121 -0.97 -9.80 3.76
N MET A 122 -0.84 -10.46 2.59
CA MET A 122 -1.69 -10.23 1.42
C MET A 122 -3.17 -10.59 1.67
N VAL A 123 -3.43 -11.69 2.37
CA VAL A 123 -4.79 -12.10 2.76
C VAL A 123 -5.43 -11.03 3.63
N MET A 124 -4.71 -10.58 4.67
CA MET A 124 -5.25 -9.58 5.59
C MET A 124 -5.38 -8.19 4.97
N MET A 125 -4.44 -7.80 4.11
CA MET A 125 -4.55 -6.56 3.33
C MET A 125 -5.78 -6.58 2.42
N THR A 126 -6.05 -7.70 1.75
CA THR A 126 -7.23 -7.83 0.89
C THR A 126 -8.53 -7.82 1.72
N THR A 127 -8.58 -8.58 2.80
CA THR A 127 -9.72 -8.60 3.73
C THR A 127 -9.99 -7.22 4.32
N GLY A 128 -8.95 -6.53 4.73
CA GLY A 128 -9.05 -5.17 5.27
C GLY A 128 -9.63 -4.16 4.26
N ARG A 129 -9.33 -4.29 2.96
CA ARG A 129 -9.93 -3.45 1.91
C ARG A 129 -11.45 -3.61 1.82
N PHE A 130 -11.98 -4.82 1.95
CA PHE A 130 -13.42 -5.06 1.98
C PHE A 130 -14.07 -4.51 3.25
N LEU A 131 -13.38 -4.61 4.39
CA LEU A 131 -13.85 -4.10 5.68
C LEU A 131 -13.76 -2.57 5.82
N THR A 132 -12.96 -1.90 4.98
CA THR A 132 -12.69 -0.47 5.08
C THR A 132 -13.95 0.38 5.03
N ASN A 133 -14.87 0.11 4.09
CA ASN A 133 -16.11 0.89 3.96
C ASN A 133 -17.04 0.72 5.18
N TRP A 134 -17.11 -0.48 5.72
CA TRP A 134 -17.83 -0.76 6.95
C TRP A 134 -17.21 -0.03 8.15
N ALA A 135 -15.89 -0.05 8.27
CA ALA A 135 -15.16 0.67 9.31
C ALA A 135 -15.36 2.20 9.24
N TYR A 136 -15.46 2.77 8.02
CA TYR A 136 -15.78 4.19 7.87
C TYR A 136 -17.18 4.55 8.41
N GLY A 137 -18.16 3.68 8.20
CA GLY A 137 -19.52 3.86 8.74
C GLY A 137 -19.56 3.84 10.26
N LEU A 138 -18.70 3.04 10.91
CA LEU A 138 -18.67 2.90 12.37
C LEU A 138 -17.92 4.02 13.07
N MET A 139 -16.76 4.44 12.58
CA MET A 139 -15.86 5.31 13.35
C MET A 139 -15.34 6.51 12.57
N GLY A 140 -15.67 6.64 11.29
CA GLY A 140 -15.20 7.72 10.43
C GLY A 140 -13.75 7.53 9.94
N LYS A 141 -13.40 8.24 8.85
CA LYS A 141 -12.13 8.09 8.15
C LYS A 141 -10.91 8.39 9.03
N GLN A 142 -10.99 9.40 9.90
CA GLN A 142 -9.88 9.78 10.76
C GLN A 142 -9.50 8.67 11.75
N ARG A 143 -10.48 8.11 12.46
CA ARG A 143 -10.24 7.04 13.43
C ARG A 143 -9.73 5.76 12.75
N VAL A 144 -10.23 5.46 11.56
CA VAL A 144 -9.72 4.34 10.77
C VAL A 144 -8.25 4.52 10.44
N LEU A 145 -7.80 5.71 10.01
CA LEU A 145 -6.38 6.00 9.78
C LEU A 145 -5.53 5.91 11.05
N GLN A 146 -6.06 6.38 12.19
CA GLN A 146 -5.38 6.26 13.47
C GLN A 146 -5.16 4.80 13.86
N LEU A 147 -6.22 3.99 13.79
CA LEU A 147 -6.13 2.55 14.05
C LEU A 147 -5.18 1.84 13.08
N ALA A 148 -5.19 2.24 11.82
CA ALA A 148 -4.31 1.70 10.81
C ALA A 148 -2.83 1.97 11.13
N GLY A 149 -2.46 3.20 11.49
CA GLY A 149 -1.12 3.54 11.96
C GLY A 149 -0.72 2.75 13.21
N PHE A 150 -1.63 2.60 14.15
CA PHE A 150 -1.40 1.79 15.36
C PHE A 150 -1.22 0.30 15.03
N PHE A 151 -2.01 -0.28 14.12
CA PHE A 151 -1.86 -1.68 13.70
C PHE A 151 -0.53 -1.93 12.99
N ILE A 152 -0.08 -0.99 12.16
CA ILE A 152 1.23 -1.06 11.52
C ILE A 152 2.33 -1.07 12.58
N PHE A 153 2.30 -0.11 13.51
CA PHE A 153 3.28 -0.05 14.60
C PHE A 153 3.27 -1.33 15.45
N ALA A 154 2.10 -1.73 15.95
CA ALA A 154 1.95 -2.90 16.81
C ALA A 154 2.39 -4.19 16.08
N GLY A 155 2.05 -4.35 14.80
CA GLY A 155 2.41 -5.51 14.00
C GLY A 155 3.92 -5.66 13.86
N PHE A 156 4.62 -4.61 13.46
CA PHE A 156 6.09 -4.62 13.37
C PHE A 156 6.76 -4.78 14.75
N PHE A 157 6.19 -4.16 15.77
CA PHE A 157 6.72 -4.27 17.13
C PHE A 157 6.60 -5.70 17.68
N ILE A 158 5.44 -6.34 17.51
CA ILE A 158 5.23 -7.75 17.86
C ILE A 158 6.23 -8.65 17.12
N THR A 159 6.35 -8.47 15.80
CA THR A 159 7.25 -9.25 14.97
C THR A 159 8.72 -9.07 15.40
N SER A 160 9.16 -7.82 15.59
CA SER A 160 10.55 -7.51 15.88
C SER A 160 10.95 -7.86 17.31
N LEU A 161 10.08 -7.66 18.31
CA LEU A 161 10.44 -7.93 19.72
C LEU A 161 10.07 -9.34 20.15
N LEU A 162 8.85 -9.78 19.88
CA LEU A 162 8.35 -11.06 20.37
C LEU A 162 8.69 -12.23 19.46
N GLY A 163 8.80 -11.97 18.14
CA GLY A 163 9.00 -13.02 17.14
C GLY A 163 10.28 -13.84 17.30
N GLY A 164 11.29 -13.32 18.02
CA GLY A 164 12.56 -14.01 18.27
C GLY A 164 12.72 -14.59 19.68
N LEU A 165 11.76 -14.37 20.60
CA LEU A 165 11.89 -14.76 22.01
C LEU A 165 11.60 -16.25 22.30
N PHE A 166 10.95 -16.94 21.36
CA PHE A 166 10.48 -18.29 21.56
C PHE A 166 11.42 -19.30 20.90
N GLU A 167 11.65 -20.46 21.53
CA GLU A 167 12.44 -21.54 20.93
C GLU A 167 11.61 -22.38 19.94
N SER A 168 10.32 -22.53 20.20
CA SER A 168 9.42 -23.32 19.33
C SER A 168 9.21 -22.65 17.98
N MET A 169 9.52 -23.37 16.90
CA MET A 169 9.32 -22.90 15.52
C MET A 169 7.85 -22.53 15.25
N ALA A 170 6.92 -23.33 15.76
CA ALA A 170 5.49 -23.06 15.59
C ALA A 170 5.07 -21.70 16.20
N LEU A 171 5.58 -21.39 17.41
CA LEU A 171 5.31 -20.11 18.07
C LEU A 171 5.97 -18.95 17.34
N LYS A 172 7.23 -19.10 16.86
CA LYS A 172 7.90 -18.08 16.05
C LYS A 172 7.09 -17.74 14.80
N VAL A 173 6.69 -18.76 14.03
CA VAL A 173 5.89 -18.56 12.81
C VAL A 173 4.55 -17.91 13.13
N THR A 174 3.85 -18.38 14.16
CA THR A 174 2.53 -17.85 14.54
C THR A 174 2.61 -16.38 14.96
N ILE A 175 3.54 -16.01 15.82
CA ILE A 175 3.67 -14.64 16.33
C ILE A 175 4.06 -13.67 15.20
N ASN A 176 5.02 -14.06 14.35
CA ASN A 176 5.42 -13.24 13.21
C ASN A 176 4.29 -13.11 12.18
N SER A 177 3.52 -14.19 11.94
CA SER A 177 2.34 -14.15 11.09
C SER A 177 1.27 -13.22 11.64
N LEU A 178 0.98 -13.26 12.93
CA LEU A 178 0.03 -12.34 13.58
C LEU A 178 0.47 -10.88 13.44
N GLY A 179 1.76 -10.59 13.62
CA GLY A 179 2.30 -9.26 13.38
C GLY A 179 2.09 -8.80 11.94
N PHE A 180 2.38 -9.65 10.96
CA PHE A 180 2.17 -9.35 9.54
C PHE A 180 0.68 -9.21 9.16
N MET A 181 -0.21 -9.96 9.82
CA MET A 181 -1.67 -9.77 9.70
C MET A 181 -2.09 -8.36 10.13
N LEU A 182 -1.60 -7.88 11.27
CA LEU A 182 -1.89 -6.54 11.75
C LEU A 182 -1.37 -5.46 10.80
N VAL A 183 -0.14 -5.61 10.29
CA VAL A 183 0.41 -4.70 9.29
C VAL A 183 -0.46 -4.68 8.02
N GLY A 184 -0.88 -5.85 7.54
CA GLY A 184 -1.76 -5.96 6.37
C GLY A 184 -3.09 -5.26 6.56
N LEU A 185 -3.74 -5.44 7.71
CA LEU A 185 -4.96 -4.72 8.07
C LEU A 185 -4.74 -3.20 8.11
N GLY A 186 -3.65 -2.75 8.73
CA GLY A 186 -3.33 -1.33 8.82
C GLY A 186 -3.12 -0.69 7.44
N ILE A 187 -2.32 -1.30 6.58
CA ILE A 187 -2.02 -0.77 5.25
C ILE A 187 -3.24 -0.77 4.32
N SER A 188 -4.16 -1.70 4.49
CA SER A 188 -5.29 -1.94 3.59
C SER A 188 -6.13 -0.70 3.28
N CYS A 189 -6.36 0.14 4.28
CA CYS A 189 -7.21 1.33 4.19
C CYS A 189 -6.44 2.64 3.92
N MET A 190 -5.09 2.64 4.01
CA MET A 190 -4.30 3.87 3.94
C MET A 190 -4.48 4.60 2.61
N VAL A 191 -4.11 3.95 1.51
CA VAL A 191 -4.15 4.56 0.17
C VAL A 191 -5.56 5.05 -0.19
N PRO A 192 -6.62 4.22 -0.14
CA PRO A 192 -7.96 4.67 -0.52
C PRO A 192 -8.47 5.82 0.35
N THR A 193 -8.14 5.83 1.66
CA THR A 193 -8.56 6.90 2.56
C THR A 193 -7.87 8.22 2.23
N ILE A 194 -6.55 8.21 2.00
CA ILE A 194 -5.77 9.40 1.68
C ILE A 194 -6.28 10.02 0.37
N TYR A 195 -6.47 9.21 -0.68
CA TYR A 195 -7.00 9.67 -1.96
C TYR A 195 -8.41 10.24 -1.84
N SER A 196 -9.28 9.59 -1.06
CA SER A 196 -10.62 10.09 -0.77
C SER A 196 -10.62 11.43 0.00
N LEU A 197 -9.68 11.62 0.93
CA LEU A 197 -9.54 12.87 1.68
C LEU A 197 -9.05 14.01 0.79
N VAL A 198 -8.12 13.75 -0.14
CA VAL A 198 -7.68 14.74 -1.12
C VAL A 198 -8.84 15.18 -1.99
N GLY A 199 -9.62 14.23 -2.55
CA GLY A 199 -10.78 14.56 -3.38
C GLY A 199 -11.86 15.37 -2.65
N ALA A 200 -12.01 15.17 -1.33
CA ALA A 200 -13.03 15.83 -0.54
C ALA A 200 -12.61 17.21 0.02
N LYS A 201 -11.32 17.40 0.33
CA LYS A 201 -10.85 18.56 1.10
C LYS A 201 -9.88 19.47 0.37
N SER A 202 -9.27 19.04 -0.73
CA SER A 202 -8.32 19.88 -1.48
C SER A 202 -9.03 21.02 -2.19
N LYS A 203 -8.41 22.19 -2.15
CA LYS A 203 -8.81 23.36 -2.94
C LYS A 203 -8.21 23.34 -4.35
N THR A 204 -7.19 22.55 -4.54
CA THR A 204 -6.54 22.33 -5.84
C THR A 204 -7.44 21.43 -6.71
N PRO A 205 -7.47 21.60 -8.05
CA PRO A 205 -8.18 20.68 -8.93
C PRO A 205 -7.80 19.23 -8.66
N VAL A 206 -8.78 18.32 -8.57
CA VAL A 206 -8.61 16.95 -8.09
C VAL A 206 -7.52 16.19 -8.86
N SER A 207 -7.45 16.35 -10.18
CA SER A 207 -6.41 15.70 -11.02
C SER A 207 -5.00 16.09 -10.57
N ILE A 208 -4.76 17.39 -10.38
CA ILE A 208 -3.46 17.93 -9.96
C ILE A 208 -3.15 17.52 -8.52
N ALA A 209 -4.14 17.61 -7.62
CA ALA A 209 -3.99 17.24 -6.23
C ALA A 209 -3.60 15.75 -6.08
N LEU A 210 -4.23 14.86 -6.85
CA LEU A 210 -3.91 13.44 -6.88
C LEU A 210 -2.53 13.17 -7.49
N THR A 211 -2.13 13.90 -8.52
CA THR A 211 -0.79 13.79 -9.10
C THR A 211 0.29 14.17 -8.10
N ILE A 212 0.12 15.28 -7.39
CA ILE A 212 1.06 15.75 -6.36
C ILE A 212 1.13 14.73 -5.22
N LEU A 213 -0.04 14.28 -4.73
CA LEU A 213 -0.11 13.26 -3.69
C LEU A 213 0.64 11.98 -4.08
N SER A 214 0.36 11.46 -5.28
CA SER A 214 1.01 10.26 -5.81
C SER A 214 2.51 10.45 -5.94
N SER A 215 2.96 11.59 -6.47
CA SER A 215 4.38 11.89 -6.65
C SER A 215 5.14 11.87 -5.32
N ILE A 216 4.58 12.48 -4.28
CA ILE A 216 5.18 12.47 -2.94
C ILE A 216 5.16 11.05 -2.35
N SER A 217 4.03 10.34 -2.48
CA SER A 217 3.87 9.01 -1.91
C SER A 217 4.80 7.97 -2.54
N PHE A 218 4.96 7.99 -3.88
CA PHE A 218 5.82 7.03 -4.59
C PHE A 218 7.30 7.17 -4.26
N ILE A 219 7.77 8.33 -3.78
CA ILE A 219 9.13 8.46 -3.23
C ILE A 219 9.34 7.43 -2.11
N GLY A 220 8.31 7.14 -1.32
CA GLY A 220 8.38 6.12 -0.27
C GLY A 220 8.74 4.74 -0.79
N SER A 221 8.15 4.32 -1.91
CA SER A 221 8.46 3.03 -2.54
C SER A 221 9.91 2.95 -3.04
N LEU A 222 10.48 4.07 -3.51
CA LEU A 222 11.87 4.14 -3.93
C LEU A 222 12.85 4.15 -2.73
N VAL A 223 12.46 4.78 -1.64
CA VAL A 223 13.28 4.88 -0.42
C VAL A 223 13.28 3.57 0.37
N ALA A 224 12.20 2.81 0.33
CA ALA A 224 12.03 1.59 1.13
C ALA A 224 13.17 0.56 0.95
N PRO A 225 13.57 0.16 -0.28
CA PRO A 225 14.66 -0.80 -0.46
C PRO A 225 16.01 -0.28 0.07
N LEU A 226 16.29 1.01 -0.11
CA LEU A 226 17.52 1.64 0.38
C LEU A 226 17.55 1.66 1.90
N LEU A 227 16.44 2.04 2.54
CA LEU A 227 16.32 2.12 3.99
C LEU A 227 16.44 0.73 4.62
N ILE A 228 15.70 -0.24 4.12
CA ILE A 228 15.71 -1.60 4.69
C ILE A 228 17.03 -2.30 4.37
N GLY A 229 17.52 -2.19 3.13
CA GLY A 229 18.78 -2.79 2.71
C GLY A 229 19.97 -2.28 3.50
N SER A 230 20.09 -0.97 3.69
CA SER A 230 21.20 -0.38 4.45
C SER A 230 21.17 -0.77 5.94
N ILE A 231 19.99 -0.73 6.57
CA ILE A 231 19.87 -1.11 7.99
C ILE A 231 20.10 -2.60 8.18
N SER A 232 19.57 -3.44 7.28
CA SER A 232 19.72 -4.89 7.39
C SER A 232 21.15 -5.37 7.18
N GLN A 233 21.95 -4.66 6.39
CA GLN A 233 23.38 -4.97 6.18
C GLN A 233 24.25 -4.59 7.40
N VAL A 234 23.93 -3.46 8.05
CA VAL A 234 24.74 -2.98 9.19
C VAL A 234 24.36 -3.67 10.50
N PHE A 235 23.08 -3.91 10.71
CA PHE A 235 22.56 -4.49 11.95
C PHE A 235 21.97 -5.88 11.72
N ASN A 236 20.72 -5.96 11.33
CA ASN A 236 20.01 -7.13 10.80
C ASN A 236 18.60 -6.73 10.36
N MET A 237 17.88 -7.65 9.72
CA MET A 237 16.52 -7.44 9.22
C MET A 237 15.50 -7.10 10.32
N LYS A 238 15.71 -7.61 11.53
CA LYS A 238 14.86 -7.32 12.70
C LYS A 238 14.82 -5.82 13.02
N TYR A 239 16.00 -5.15 13.02
CA TYR A 239 16.07 -3.70 13.29
C TYR A 239 15.53 -2.88 12.12
N ALA A 240 15.71 -3.32 10.88
CA ALA A 240 15.11 -2.68 9.72
C ALA A 240 13.57 -2.63 9.84
N TYR A 241 12.96 -3.75 10.21
CA TYR A 241 11.51 -3.84 10.44
C TYR A 241 11.04 -3.00 11.64
N MET A 242 11.87 -2.89 12.67
CA MET A 242 11.57 -2.02 13.82
C MET A 242 11.52 -0.55 13.41
N VAL A 243 12.47 -0.10 12.58
CA VAL A 243 12.49 1.27 12.03
C VAL A 243 11.28 1.52 11.13
N VAL A 244 10.92 0.57 10.26
CA VAL A 244 9.69 0.66 9.43
C VAL A 244 8.44 0.72 10.32
N GLY A 245 8.41 -0.02 11.43
CA GLY A 245 7.33 0.04 12.40
C GLY A 245 7.16 1.43 13.04
N LEU A 246 8.24 2.17 13.27
CA LEU A 246 8.16 3.55 13.77
C LEU A 246 7.44 4.50 12.79
N LEU A 247 7.46 4.21 11.48
CA LEU A 247 6.67 4.97 10.51
C LEU A 247 5.16 4.81 10.78
N GLY A 248 4.73 3.62 11.24
CA GLY A 248 3.35 3.41 11.70
C GLY A 248 2.97 4.32 12.87
N LEU A 249 3.89 4.50 13.83
CA LEU A 249 3.71 5.45 14.92
C LEU A 249 3.65 6.90 14.41
N CYS A 250 4.51 7.27 13.47
CA CYS A 250 4.47 8.59 12.83
C CYS A 250 3.12 8.83 12.12
N ILE A 251 2.61 7.84 11.40
CA ILE A 251 1.28 7.91 10.78
C ILE A 251 0.20 8.14 11.85
N TRP A 252 0.21 7.36 12.92
CA TRP A 252 -0.74 7.50 14.04
C TRP A 252 -0.68 8.90 14.66
N MET A 253 0.52 9.42 14.90
CA MET A 253 0.72 10.78 15.43
C MET A 253 0.21 11.84 14.46
N MET A 254 0.56 11.76 13.18
CA MET A 254 0.12 12.73 12.17
C MET A 254 -1.40 12.74 12.02
N THR A 255 -2.04 11.57 11.97
CA THR A 255 -3.49 11.46 11.85
C THR A 255 -4.25 11.93 13.11
N THR A 256 -3.57 11.95 14.27
CA THR A 256 -4.13 12.43 15.53
C THR A 256 -3.99 13.94 15.70
N PHE A 257 -2.81 14.48 15.40
CA PHE A 257 -2.48 15.87 15.72
C PHE A 257 -2.69 16.84 14.55
N CYS A 258 -2.55 16.40 13.29
CA CYS A 258 -2.70 17.30 12.15
C CYS A 258 -4.17 17.60 11.86
N LYS A 259 -4.46 18.89 11.66
CA LYS A 259 -5.81 19.39 11.35
C LYS A 259 -6.37 18.84 10.02
N ALA A 260 -5.49 18.46 9.09
CA ALA A 260 -5.88 17.91 7.80
C ALA A 260 -6.79 16.66 7.89
N PHE A 261 -6.61 15.88 8.94
CA PHE A 261 -7.33 14.62 9.13
C PHE A 261 -8.62 14.77 9.97
N LYS A 262 -8.79 15.89 10.69
CA LYS A 262 -9.99 16.13 11.48
C LYS A 262 -11.19 16.24 10.55
N THR A 263 -12.14 15.34 10.67
CA THR A 263 -13.49 15.45 10.10
C THR A 263 -14.28 16.38 11.01
N GLU A 264 -14.87 17.43 10.43
CA GLU A 264 -15.90 18.22 11.10
C GLU A 264 -17.11 17.35 11.37
#